data_469573515341ffd7e3d6bc5a1a0cd22d
#
_entry.id   469573515341ffd7e3d6bc5a1a0cd22d
#
_cell.length_a   1.000
_cell.length_b   1.000
_cell.length_c   1.000
_cell.angle_alpha   90.00
_cell.angle_beta   90.00
_cell.angle_gamma   90.00
#
_symmetry.space_group_name_H-M   'P 1'
#
loop_
_entity.id
_entity.type
_entity.pdbx_description
1 polymer ?
#
loop_
_entity_poly.entity_id
_entity_poly.type
_entity_poly.pdbx_seq_one_letter_code
_entity_poly.pdbx_strand_id
1 'polypeptide(L)'
;MTGGHHAAVDRYGVLVGYSGSATSGRALSYAAGMARRTGAALLIVHVARENPVASLLGYENAGGGLGPRGGTHTLLRQLAGEDHLSGLPWTLIHRKGAVADELEKAGRKYRANAIIVGGGRGTGSRLFRSISDRLARRARRPVIVVP
;
A
#
# COMPACT_ATOMS: atom_id res chain seq x y z
N MET A 1 -3.19 -10.78 -19.13
CA MET A 1 -4.32 -10.12 -18.50
C MET A 1 -3.89 -9.57 -17.16
N THR A 2 -3.89 -8.29 -17.07
CA THR A 2 -3.57 -7.59 -15.82
C THR A 2 -4.62 -7.93 -14.79
N GLY A 3 -4.20 -8.58 -13.72
CA GLY A 3 -5.13 -8.97 -12.67
C GLY A 3 -5.89 -7.79 -12.13
N GLY A 4 -7.17 -7.93 -12.10
CA GLY A 4 -8.00 -7.23 -11.18
C GLY A 4 -8.34 -5.77 -11.43
N HIS A 5 -8.39 -5.33 -12.64
CA HIS A 5 -9.11 -4.09 -12.92
C HIS A 5 -10.61 -4.33 -12.84
N HIS A 6 -11.14 -4.30 -11.65
CA HIS A 6 -12.58 -4.22 -11.46
C HIS A 6 -12.95 -2.77 -11.22
N ALA A 7 -13.33 -2.09 -12.28
CA ALA A 7 -13.78 -0.71 -12.25
C ALA A 7 -15.08 -0.49 -11.46
N ALA A 8 -15.65 -1.52 -10.87
CA ALA A 8 -16.99 -1.49 -10.27
C ALA A 8 -17.02 -1.82 -8.78
N VAL A 9 -15.90 -1.82 -8.08
CA VAL A 9 -15.92 -2.06 -6.64
C VAL A 9 -15.94 -0.73 -5.91
N ASP A 10 -17.12 -0.31 -5.50
CA ASP A 10 -17.30 0.91 -4.70
C ASP A 10 -16.80 0.76 -3.26
N ARG A 11 -16.48 -0.47 -2.86
CA ARG A 11 -16.11 -0.78 -1.49
C ARG A 11 -15.04 -1.84 -1.42
N TYR A 12 -13.91 -1.47 -0.84
CA TYR A 12 -12.81 -2.39 -0.54
C TYR A 12 -12.83 -2.73 0.95
N GLY A 13 -12.95 -4.01 1.28
CA GLY A 13 -12.94 -4.42 2.69
C GLY A 13 -11.57 -4.28 3.35
N VAL A 14 -10.50 -4.49 2.58
CA VAL A 14 -9.13 -4.50 3.08
C VAL A 14 -8.26 -3.58 2.25
N LEU A 15 -7.53 -2.69 2.93
CA LEU A 15 -6.51 -1.84 2.31
C LEU A 15 -5.13 -2.23 2.84
N VAL A 16 -4.16 -2.35 1.97
CA VAL A 16 -2.77 -2.59 2.35
C VAL A 16 -1.84 -1.53 1.74
N GLY A 17 -0.97 -0.97 2.56
CA GLY A 17 0.14 -0.15 2.09
C GLY A 17 1.27 -1.04 1.58
N TYR A 18 1.69 -0.83 0.34
CA TYR A 18 2.71 -1.64 -0.31
C TYR A 18 3.82 -0.77 -0.91
N SER A 19 5.05 -1.04 -0.54
CA SER A 19 6.23 -0.30 -1.01
C SER A 19 7.18 -1.15 -1.86
N GLY A 20 6.94 -2.45 -1.98
CA GLY A 20 7.85 -3.40 -2.61
C GLY A 20 8.91 -3.95 -1.65
N SER A 21 8.95 -3.51 -0.40
CA SER A 21 9.86 -4.05 0.62
C SER A 21 9.40 -5.43 1.11
N ALA A 22 10.32 -6.18 1.75
CA ALA A 22 10.00 -7.49 2.32
C ALA A 22 8.89 -7.42 3.36
N THR A 23 8.90 -6.40 4.22
CA THR A 23 7.85 -6.19 5.22
C THR A 23 6.51 -5.86 4.60
N SER A 24 6.48 -5.01 3.57
CA SER A 24 5.24 -4.75 2.84
C SER A 24 4.73 -5.97 2.08
N GLY A 25 5.62 -6.83 1.62
CA GLY A 25 5.27 -8.13 1.03
C GLY A 25 4.56 -9.04 2.03
N ARG A 26 5.03 -9.11 3.26
CA ARG A 26 4.36 -9.85 4.34
C ARG A 26 3.00 -9.26 4.68
N ALA A 27 2.91 -7.94 4.74
CA ALA A 27 1.64 -7.24 4.92
C ALA A 27 0.65 -7.55 3.79
N LEU A 28 1.13 -7.58 2.55
CA LEU A 28 0.34 -7.94 1.38
C LEU A 28 -0.21 -9.37 1.48
N SER A 29 0.63 -10.33 1.85
CA SER A 29 0.20 -11.73 2.06
C SER A 29 -0.88 -11.86 3.14
N TYR A 30 -0.69 -11.15 4.24
CA TYR A 30 -1.68 -11.12 5.32
C TYR A 30 -3.01 -10.50 4.85
N ALA A 31 -2.94 -9.39 4.16
CA ALA A 31 -4.09 -8.67 3.63
C ALA A 31 -4.87 -9.53 2.62
N ALA A 32 -4.17 -10.22 1.73
CA ALA A 32 -4.77 -11.13 0.76
C ALA A 32 -5.52 -12.28 1.47
N GLY A 33 -4.91 -12.87 2.49
CA GLY A 33 -5.56 -13.91 3.29
C GLY A 33 -6.80 -13.39 4.01
N MET A 34 -6.74 -12.20 4.57
CA MET A 34 -7.89 -11.57 5.22
C MET A 34 -9.02 -11.27 4.22
N ALA A 35 -8.68 -10.72 3.06
CA ALA A 35 -9.66 -10.44 2.01
C ALA A 35 -10.37 -11.71 1.54
N ARG A 36 -9.63 -12.81 1.35
CA ARG A 36 -10.24 -14.12 1.01
C ARG A 36 -11.21 -14.62 2.07
N ARG A 37 -10.77 -14.59 3.32
CA ARG A 37 -11.62 -15.10 4.43
C ARG A 37 -12.88 -14.28 4.62
N THR A 38 -12.85 -13.02 4.31
CA THR A 38 -14.00 -12.11 4.47
C THR A 38 -14.80 -11.88 3.19
N GLY A 39 -14.37 -12.48 2.08
CA GLY A 39 -15.00 -12.25 0.78
C GLY A 39 -14.87 -10.82 0.28
N ALA A 40 -13.85 -10.10 0.72
CA ALA A 40 -13.63 -8.68 0.41
C ALA A 40 -12.72 -8.50 -0.81
N ALA A 41 -12.85 -7.36 -1.48
CA ALA A 41 -11.87 -6.91 -2.44
C ALA A 41 -10.68 -6.25 -1.71
N LEU A 42 -9.50 -6.36 -2.29
CA LEU A 42 -8.25 -5.83 -1.74
C LEU A 42 -7.84 -4.56 -2.48
N LEU A 43 -7.63 -3.49 -1.74
CA LEU A 43 -7.05 -2.25 -2.25
C LEU A 43 -5.57 -2.19 -1.88
N ILE A 44 -4.71 -2.22 -2.87
CA ILE A 44 -3.26 -2.08 -2.69
C ILE A 44 -2.90 -0.62 -2.96
N VAL A 45 -2.29 0.03 -1.99
CA VAL A 45 -1.95 1.46 -2.08
C VAL A 45 -0.44 1.62 -2.01
N HIS A 46 0.12 2.16 -3.08
CA HIS A 46 1.51 2.60 -3.11
C HIS A 46 1.56 4.12 -2.93
N VAL A 47 2.29 4.57 -1.92
CA VAL A 47 2.47 6.00 -1.65
C VAL A 47 3.90 6.39 -1.97
N ALA A 48 4.07 7.23 -2.98
CA ALA A 48 5.34 7.88 -3.26
C ALA A 48 5.53 9.05 -2.30
N ARG A 49 6.69 9.08 -1.64
CA ARG A 49 7.03 10.19 -0.75
C ARG A 49 7.46 11.40 -1.56
N GLU A 50 7.02 12.56 -1.14
CA GLU A 50 7.61 13.80 -1.56
C GLU A 50 8.92 14.01 -0.79
N ASN A 51 10.02 14.07 -1.52
CA ASN A 51 11.28 14.55 -0.97
C ASN A 51 11.50 15.98 -1.46
N PRO A 52 11.27 17.01 -0.61
CA PRO A 52 11.41 18.41 -1.04
C PRO A 52 12.82 18.75 -1.50
N VAL A 53 13.84 18.12 -0.93
CA VAL A 53 15.23 18.35 -1.31
C VAL A 53 15.54 17.74 -2.68
N ALA A 54 15.10 16.52 -2.92
CA ALA A 54 15.28 15.86 -4.20
C ALA A 54 14.52 16.58 -5.32
N SER A 55 13.32 17.06 -5.04
CA SER A 55 12.51 17.86 -5.96
C SER A 55 13.19 19.17 -6.32
N LEU A 56 13.82 19.83 -5.34
CA LEU A 56 14.55 21.07 -5.54
C LEU A 56 15.80 20.89 -6.41
N LEU A 57 16.42 19.72 -6.35
CA LEU A 57 17.61 19.35 -7.13
C LEU A 57 17.29 18.71 -8.49
N GLY A 58 16.01 18.61 -8.86
CA GLY A 58 15.59 17.96 -10.10
C GLY A 58 15.61 16.42 -10.07
N TYR A 59 15.85 15.83 -8.91
CA TYR A 59 15.80 14.40 -8.71
C TYR A 59 14.40 13.97 -8.24
N GLU A 60 13.43 14.08 -9.08
CA GLU A 60 12.02 13.78 -8.74
C GLU A 60 11.80 12.33 -8.27
N ASN A 61 12.80 11.48 -8.40
CA ASN A 61 12.70 10.05 -8.13
C ASN A 61 13.73 9.52 -7.13
N ALA A 62 14.49 10.39 -6.46
CA ALA A 62 15.61 9.96 -5.61
C ALA A 62 15.20 9.31 -4.28
N GLY A 63 13.94 9.19 -3.99
CA GLY A 63 13.47 8.73 -2.67
C GLY A 63 12.88 7.33 -2.62
N GLY A 64 13.10 6.47 -3.61
CA GLY A 64 12.51 5.13 -3.53
C GLY A 64 12.36 4.39 -4.83
N GLY A 65 13.26 4.66 -5.73
CA GLY A 65 13.57 3.71 -6.78
C GLY A 65 12.60 3.54 -7.93
N LEU A 66 11.48 4.24 -7.97
CA LEU A 66 10.57 4.01 -9.09
C LEU A 66 9.88 5.33 -9.47
N GLY A 67 10.34 5.91 -10.53
CA GLY A 67 9.73 7.09 -11.12
C GLY A 67 8.27 6.88 -11.52
N PRO A 68 7.50 7.97 -11.73
CA PRO A 68 6.04 7.88 -11.93
C PRO A 68 5.58 6.99 -13.08
N ARG A 69 6.46 6.66 -14.01
CA ARG A 69 6.14 5.82 -15.18
C ARG A 69 6.73 4.42 -15.11
N GLY A 70 7.93 4.27 -14.59
CA GLY A 70 8.58 2.96 -14.48
C GLY A 70 8.10 2.17 -13.26
N GLY A 71 7.81 2.86 -12.17
CA GLY A 71 7.45 2.25 -10.91
C GLY A 71 6.13 1.53 -10.89
N THR A 72 5.11 2.12 -11.49
CA THR A 72 3.78 1.52 -11.53
C THR A 72 3.78 0.23 -12.35
N HIS A 73 4.45 0.22 -13.49
CA HIS A 73 4.57 -0.98 -14.31
C HIS A 73 5.35 -2.09 -13.63
N THR A 74 6.43 -1.75 -12.94
CA THR A 74 7.24 -2.72 -12.20
C THR A 74 6.45 -3.32 -11.04
N LEU A 75 5.75 -2.49 -10.28
CA LEU A 75 4.89 -2.94 -9.19
C LEU A 75 3.74 -3.82 -9.70
N LEU A 76 3.10 -3.44 -10.78
CA LEU A 76 2.04 -4.25 -11.39
C LEU A 76 2.54 -5.62 -11.84
N ARG A 77 3.71 -5.68 -12.46
CA ARG A 77 4.33 -6.96 -12.84
C ARG A 77 4.66 -7.81 -11.63
N GLN A 78 5.23 -7.20 -10.60
CA GLN A 78 5.55 -7.88 -9.36
C GLN A 78 4.29 -8.45 -8.71
N LEU A 79 3.24 -7.64 -8.59
CA LEU A 79 1.97 -8.05 -8.02
C LEU A 79 1.26 -9.12 -8.86
N ALA A 80 1.32 -9.00 -10.18
CA ALA A 80 0.72 -9.99 -11.08
C ALA A 80 1.39 -11.38 -10.98
N GLY A 81 2.65 -11.42 -10.55
CA GLY A 81 3.38 -12.67 -10.30
C GLY A 81 3.16 -13.28 -8.91
N GLU A 82 2.40 -12.61 -8.05
CA GLU A 82 2.15 -13.09 -6.70
C GLU A 82 1.00 -14.09 -6.64
N ASP A 83 1.32 -15.34 -6.37
CA ASP A 83 0.33 -16.43 -6.33
C ASP A 83 -0.79 -16.19 -5.31
N HIS A 84 -0.47 -15.53 -4.21
CA HIS A 84 -1.46 -15.26 -3.17
C HIS A 84 -2.52 -14.21 -3.55
N LEU A 85 -2.34 -13.49 -4.65
CA LEU A 85 -3.36 -12.61 -5.23
C LEU A 85 -4.25 -13.31 -6.25
N SER A 86 -3.92 -14.52 -6.64
CA SER A 86 -4.67 -15.29 -7.66
C SER A 86 -6.13 -15.49 -7.24
N GLY A 87 -7.05 -15.17 -8.12
CA GLY A 87 -8.49 -15.32 -7.88
C GLY A 87 -9.09 -14.31 -6.90
N LEU A 88 -8.31 -13.40 -6.36
CA LEU A 88 -8.77 -12.36 -5.45
C LEU A 88 -9.01 -11.07 -6.25
N PRO A 89 -10.17 -10.40 -6.09
CA PRO A 89 -10.35 -9.06 -6.66
C PRO A 89 -9.42 -8.07 -5.95
N TRP A 90 -8.54 -7.45 -6.70
CA TRP A 90 -7.64 -6.41 -6.15
C TRP A 90 -7.43 -5.27 -7.14
N THR A 91 -7.11 -4.11 -6.60
CA THR A 91 -6.77 -2.91 -7.37
C THR A 91 -5.54 -2.26 -6.76
N LEU A 92 -4.63 -1.82 -7.60
CA LEU A 92 -3.49 -0.99 -7.20
C LEU A 92 -3.80 0.48 -7.48
N ILE A 93 -3.66 1.32 -6.47
CA ILE A 93 -3.70 2.77 -6.64
C ILE A 93 -2.37 3.39 -6.22
N HIS A 94 -2.05 4.49 -6.89
CA HIS A 94 -0.84 5.25 -6.65
C HIS A 94 -1.21 6.59 -6.02
N ARG A 95 -0.53 6.93 -4.93
CA ARG A 95 -0.72 8.17 -4.20
C ARG A 95 0.62 8.85 -3.99
N LYS A 96 0.61 10.15 -3.77
CA LYS A 96 1.79 10.94 -3.49
C LYS A 96 1.54 11.78 -2.24
N GLY A 97 2.51 11.78 -1.32
CA GLY A 97 2.42 12.57 -0.10
C GLY A 97 2.93 11.83 1.14
N ALA A 98 2.43 12.22 2.30
CA ALA A 98 2.71 11.56 3.56
C ALA A 98 1.99 10.22 3.64
N VAL A 99 2.74 9.14 3.88
CA VAL A 99 2.24 7.76 3.77
C VAL A 99 1.01 7.54 4.66
N ALA A 100 1.10 7.87 5.94
CA ALA A 100 -0.02 7.66 6.88
C ALA A 100 -1.27 8.43 6.47
N ASP A 101 -1.11 9.68 6.08
CA ASP A 101 -2.24 10.52 5.68
C ASP A 101 -2.89 10.03 4.38
N GLU A 102 -2.08 9.60 3.42
CA GLU A 102 -2.60 9.09 2.14
C GLU A 102 -3.28 7.74 2.28
N LEU A 103 -2.79 6.87 3.16
CA LEU A 103 -3.44 5.60 3.48
C LEU A 103 -4.80 5.84 4.16
N GLU A 104 -4.87 6.78 5.10
CA GLU A 104 -6.14 7.12 5.75
C GLU A 104 -7.13 7.75 4.77
N LYS A 105 -6.68 8.65 3.92
CA LYS A 105 -7.53 9.24 2.86
C LYS A 105 -8.07 8.18 1.91
N ALA A 106 -7.22 7.24 1.49
CA ALA A 106 -7.63 6.13 0.64
C ALA A 106 -8.63 5.22 1.37
N GLY A 107 -8.36 4.89 2.62
CA GLY A 107 -9.27 4.09 3.45
C GLY A 107 -10.65 4.70 3.58
N ARG A 108 -10.73 6.00 3.74
CA ARG A 108 -11.99 6.74 3.79
C ARG A 108 -12.70 6.77 2.44
N LYS A 109 -11.96 7.12 1.38
CA LYS A 109 -12.52 7.23 0.02
C LYS A 109 -13.12 5.91 -0.47
N TYR A 110 -12.40 4.82 -0.25
CA TYR A 110 -12.79 3.49 -0.74
C TYR A 110 -13.49 2.64 0.31
N ARG A 111 -13.83 3.21 1.46
CA ARG A 111 -14.57 2.57 2.55
C ARG A 111 -13.95 1.25 3.03
N ALA A 112 -12.63 1.25 3.18
CA ALA A 112 -11.94 0.09 3.72
C ALA A 112 -12.30 -0.13 5.18
N ASN A 113 -12.47 -1.38 5.59
CA ASN A 113 -12.78 -1.76 6.96
C ASN A 113 -11.51 -1.82 7.83
N ALA A 114 -10.36 -2.07 7.23
CA ALA A 114 -9.07 -2.14 7.91
C ALA A 114 -7.95 -1.64 7.02
N ILE A 115 -6.92 -1.08 7.63
CA ILE A 115 -5.67 -0.70 6.97
C ILE A 115 -4.57 -1.62 7.49
N ILE A 116 -3.83 -2.25 6.58
CA ILE A 116 -2.74 -3.16 6.90
C ILE A 116 -1.42 -2.57 6.41
N VAL A 117 -0.42 -2.57 7.25
CA VAL A 117 0.91 -2.05 6.93
C VAL A 117 2.00 -2.96 7.49
N GLY A 118 3.17 -2.95 6.86
CA GLY A 118 4.35 -3.62 7.40
C GLY A 118 4.92 -2.86 8.59
N GLY A 119 5.39 -3.59 9.60
CA GLY A 119 5.96 -3.00 10.82
C GLY A 119 7.39 -2.49 10.67
N GLY A 120 8.11 -2.95 9.65
CA GLY A 120 9.51 -2.60 9.42
C GLY A 120 10.47 -3.16 10.48
N ARG A 121 11.48 -3.88 10.02
CA ARG A 121 12.62 -4.30 10.84
C ARG A 121 13.91 -3.92 10.09
N GLY A 122 14.90 -3.41 10.80
CA GLY A 122 16.20 -3.06 10.25
C GLY A 122 16.33 -1.56 9.91
N THR A 123 17.20 -1.25 8.96
CA THR A 123 17.50 0.11 8.53
C THR A 123 16.23 0.77 7.98
N GLY A 124 15.70 1.76 8.65
CA GLY A 124 14.42 2.38 8.30
C GLY A 124 13.25 1.96 9.20
N SER A 125 13.49 1.06 10.16
CA SER A 125 12.45 0.63 11.11
C SER A 125 11.81 1.79 11.88
N ARG A 126 12.58 2.83 12.20
CA ARG A 126 12.07 4.05 12.86
C ARG A 126 11.02 4.77 12.01
N LEU A 127 11.23 4.80 10.70
CA LEU A 127 10.30 5.45 9.78
C LEU A 127 8.99 4.68 9.66
N PHE A 128 9.05 3.36 9.57
CA PHE A 128 7.86 2.51 9.55
C PHE A 128 7.12 2.51 10.87
N ARG A 129 7.83 2.60 12.00
CA ARG A 129 7.20 2.83 13.31
C ARG A 129 6.44 4.13 13.34
N SER A 130 7.02 5.21 12.82
CA SER A 130 6.34 6.50 12.81
C SER A 130 5.08 6.48 11.95
N ILE A 131 5.07 5.75 10.85
CA ILE A 131 3.89 5.57 10.00
C ILE A 131 2.82 4.75 10.72
N SER A 132 3.19 3.62 11.32
CA SER A 132 2.27 2.77 12.08
C SER A 132 1.66 3.51 13.25
N ASP A 133 2.49 4.20 14.03
CA ASP A 133 2.07 5.00 15.18
C ASP A 133 1.13 6.13 14.76
N ARG A 134 1.47 6.81 13.69
CA ARG A 134 0.65 7.91 13.17
C ARG A 134 -0.69 7.42 12.67
N LEU A 135 -0.70 6.30 11.95
CA LEU A 135 -1.95 5.66 11.53
C LEU A 135 -2.79 5.23 12.73
N ALA A 136 -2.19 4.56 13.70
CA ALA A 136 -2.90 4.08 14.89
C ALA A 136 -3.57 5.22 15.67
N ARG A 137 -2.95 6.40 15.69
CA ARG A 137 -3.50 7.57 16.37
C ARG A 137 -4.58 8.31 15.59
N ARG A 138 -4.51 8.30 14.26
CA ARG A 138 -5.38 9.10 13.39
C ARG A 138 -6.44 8.32 12.65
N ALA A 139 -6.22 7.04 12.44
CA ALA A 139 -7.14 6.21 11.68
C ALA A 139 -8.45 6.01 12.44
N ARG A 140 -9.55 6.15 11.73
CA ARG A 140 -10.89 5.88 12.27
C ARG A 140 -11.32 4.43 12.05
N ARG A 141 -10.40 3.60 11.62
CA ARG A 141 -10.60 2.17 11.33
C ARG A 141 -9.44 1.37 11.89
N PRO A 142 -9.62 0.07 12.13
CA PRO A 142 -8.55 -0.79 12.61
C PRO A 142 -7.31 -0.70 11.74
N VAL A 143 -6.16 -0.62 12.39
CA VAL A 143 -4.83 -0.67 11.75
C VAL A 143 -4.14 -1.93 12.21
N ILE A 144 -3.70 -2.75 11.25
CA ILE A 144 -2.99 -3.99 11.53
C ILE A 144 -1.54 -3.80 11.07
N VAL A 145 -0.62 -3.98 11.99
CA VAL A 145 0.81 -3.90 11.73
C VAL A 145 1.39 -5.30 11.66
N VAL A 146 1.91 -5.66 10.49
CA VAL A 146 2.51 -6.98 10.25
C VAL A 146 4.03 -6.87 10.41
N PRO A 147 4.64 -7.61 11.33
CA PRO A 147 6.07 -7.56 11.57
C PRO A 147 6.91 -8.14 10.42
#